data_104e7499655351df2af22f4935ec1ef9
#
_entry.id   104e7499655351df2af22f4935ec1ef9
#
_cell.length_a   1.000
_cell.length_b   1.000
_cell.length_c   1.000
_cell.angle_alpha   90.00
_cell.angle_beta   90.00
_cell.angle_gamma   90.00
#
_symmetry.space_group_name_H-M   'P 1'
#
loop_
_entity.id
_entity.type
_entity.pdbx_description
1 polymer ?
#
loop_
_entity_poly.entity_id
_entity_poly.type
_entity_poly.pdbx_seq_one_letter_code
_entity_poly.pdbx_strand_id
1 'polypeptide(L)'
;MKLELNKSKKLEKLKNSYLDNGYVKVENALLSECAEELYLNIAKQEKWNLVFRNKGIHQDFNSIEVQGWDKKHKDDLIELIHNQAKESFQYFYETIPVYDIYYDNLMPQHFFNDIVEFLNNEDTLNYFREILAAPEISFLDAQITRFKAGHFLNRHNDDVQGKNRVAAFVINLSKEWRTDWGGALHILNNKLEIEQSFVPSFNEINIFKVPVDHVVGYVFFSAN
;
A
#
# COMPACT_ATOMS: atom_id res chain seq x y z
N MET A 1 -9.52 -18.43 3.21
CA MET A 1 -8.34 -18.15 4.08
C MET A 1 -8.83 -17.45 5.33
N LYS A 2 -8.32 -17.78 6.52
CA LYS A 2 -8.68 -17.07 7.75
C LYS A 2 -7.55 -16.13 8.13
N LEU A 3 -7.83 -14.83 8.23
CA LEU A 3 -6.87 -13.82 8.67
C LEU A 3 -7.18 -13.38 10.10
N GLU A 4 -6.14 -13.21 10.90
CA GLU A 4 -6.27 -12.78 12.30
C GLU A 4 -5.14 -11.81 12.67
N LEU A 5 -5.52 -10.73 13.40
CA LEU A 5 -4.56 -9.81 14.00
C LEU A 5 -3.83 -10.48 15.17
N ASN A 6 -2.55 -10.18 15.28
CA ASN A 6 -1.80 -10.51 16.48
C ASN A 6 -2.02 -9.45 17.57
N LYS A 7 -3.00 -9.70 18.45
CA LYS A 7 -3.39 -8.78 19.53
C LYS A 7 -2.44 -8.78 20.73
N SER A 8 -1.24 -9.39 20.62
CA SER A 8 -0.26 -9.45 21.73
C SER A 8 0.36 -8.08 22.07
N LYS A 9 0.24 -7.08 21.20
CA LYS A 9 0.77 -5.73 21.42
C LYS A 9 -0.15 -4.91 22.33
N LYS A 10 0.45 -4.12 23.23
CA LYS A 10 -0.30 -3.18 24.08
C LYS A 10 -0.87 -2.06 23.22
N LEU A 11 -2.16 -2.10 22.94
CA LEU A 11 -2.89 -1.11 22.12
C LEU A 11 -2.66 0.33 22.59
N GLU A 12 -2.66 0.54 23.91
CA GLU A 12 -2.40 1.85 24.51
C GLU A 12 -1.04 2.46 24.05
N LYS A 13 0.02 1.63 23.97
CA LYS A 13 1.31 2.09 23.49
C LYS A 13 1.27 2.49 22.01
N LEU A 14 0.56 1.73 21.18
CA LEU A 14 0.40 2.04 19.76
C LEU A 14 -0.43 3.33 19.59
N LYS A 15 -1.52 3.46 20.34
CA LYS A 15 -2.36 4.66 20.37
C LYS A 15 -1.55 5.91 20.76
N ASN A 16 -0.79 5.86 21.87
CA ASN A 16 0.01 6.99 22.30
C ASN A 16 1.05 7.37 21.22
N SER A 17 1.74 6.38 20.66
CA SER A 17 2.68 6.62 19.55
C SER A 17 2.03 7.29 18.35
N TYR A 18 0.82 6.87 17.97
CA TYR A 18 0.08 7.50 16.88
C TYR A 18 -0.36 8.93 17.21
N LEU A 19 -0.87 9.16 18.42
CA LEU A 19 -1.32 10.49 18.84
C LEU A 19 -0.16 11.48 18.92
N ASP A 20 1.01 11.03 19.36
CA ASP A 20 2.19 11.88 19.50
C ASP A 20 2.81 12.24 18.14
N ASN A 21 2.83 11.30 17.19
CA ASN A 21 3.60 11.43 15.94
C ASN A 21 2.72 11.59 14.69
N GLY A 22 1.44 11.19 14.73
CA GLY A 22 0.57 11.11 13.57
C GLY A 22 0.83 9.87 12.70
N TYR A 23 1.71 8.98 13.15
CA TYR A 23 1.99 7.68 12.52
C TYR A 23 2.40 6.63 13.55
N VAL A 24 2.23 5.35 13.20
CA VAL A 24 2.66 4.24 14.05
C VAL A 24 3.01 3.01 13.19
N LYS A 25 3.98 2.24 13.66
CA LYS A 25 4.36 0.94 13.11
C LYS A 25 3.94 -0.18 14.06
N VAL A 26 3.24 -1.18 13.52
CA VAL A 26 2.83 -2.38 14.22
C VAL A 26 3.62 -3.57 13.66
N GLU A 27 4.58 -4.06 14.41
CA GLU A 27 5.38 -5.23 14.03
C GLU A 27 4.63 -6.52 14.38
N ASN A 28 4.82 -7.58 13.57
CA ASN A 28 4.12 -8.87 13.71
C ASN A 28 2.60 -8.67 13.85
N ALA A 29 2.04 -7.93 12.91
CA ALA A 29 0.67 -7.43 12.98
C ALA A 29 -0.40 -8.51 12.80
N LEU A 30 -0.14 -9.50 11.97
CA LEU A 30 -0.96 -10.70 11.81
C LEU A 30 -0.33 -11.87 12.58
N LEU A 31 -1.11 -12.89 12.88
CA LEU A 31 -0.54 -14.19 13.30
C LEU A 31 0.41 -14.66 12.20
N SER A 32 1.54 -15.26 12.58
CA SER A 32 2.62 -15.59 11.65
C SER A 32 2.15 -16.49 10.50
N GLU A 33 1.33 -17.50 10.80
CA GLU A 33 0.72 -18.39 9.83
C GLU A 33 -0.21 -17.67 8.85
N CYS A 34 -0.97 -16.67 9.33
CA CYS A 34 -1.83 -15.85 8.49
C CYS A 34 -1.02 -14.98 7.53
N ALA A 35 0.06 -14.36 8.01
CA ALA A 35 0.94 -13.54 7.20
C ALA A 35 1.64 -14.36 6.10
N GLU A 36 2.11 -15.58 6.44
CA GLU A 36 2.73 -16.50 5.49
C GLU A 36 1.74 -16.99 4.43
N GLU A 37 0.54 -17.40 4.85
CA GLU A 37 -0.50 -17.83 3.92
C GLU A 37 -0.92 -16.72 2.96
N LEU A 38 -1.11 -15.50 3.49
CA LEU A 38 -1.45 -14.32 2.69
C LEU A 38 -0.35 -14.01 1.67
N TYR A 39 0.92 -13.98 2.12
CA TYR A 39 2.08 -13.78 1.25
C TYR A 39 2.12 -14.81 0.12
N LEU A 40 1.99 -16.10 0.43
CA LEU A 40 2.06 -17.18 -0.55
C LEU A 40 0.92 -17.11 -1.57
N ASN A 41 -0.29 -16.72 -1.14
CA ASN A 41 -1.43 -16.55 -2.04
C ASN A 41 -1.25 -15.33 -2.96
N ILE A 42 -0.72 -14.23 -2.46
CA ILE A 42 -0.40 -13.04 -3.28
C ILE A 42 0.74 -13.33 -4.24
N ALA A 43 1.79 -14.02 -3.80
CA ALA A 43 2.95 -14.36 -4.65
C ALA A 43 2.60 -15.24 -5.85
N LYS A 44 1.53 -16.04 -5.76
CA LYS A 44 1.03 -16.87 -6.86
C LYS A 44 0.20 -16.10 -7.89
N GLN A 45 -0.13 -14.83 -7.62
CA GLN A 45 -0.97 -14.06 -8.55
C GLN A 45 -0.15 -13.66 -9.78
N GLU A 46 -0.65 -14.07 -10.94
CA GLU A 46 -0.04 -13.75 -12.24
C GLU A 46 -0.60 -12.45 -12.84
N LYS A 47 -1.90 -12.21 -12.64
CA LYS A 47 -2.59 -11.05 -13.20
C LYS A 47 -2.47 -9.85 -12.30
N TRP A 48 -1.76 -8.85 -12.79
CA TRP A 48 -1.57 -7.56 -12.14
C TRP A 48 -1.88 -6.45 -13.12
N ASN A 49 -2.37 -5.35 -12.61
CA ASN A 49 -2.57 -4.13 -13.36
C ASN A 49 -1.36 -3.20 -13.16
N LEU A 50 -0.73 -2.80 -14.25
CA LEU A 50 0.33 -1.78 -14.24
C LEU A 50 -0.34 -0.42 -14.34
N VAL A 51 -0.16 0.41 -13.32
CA VAL A 51 -0.85 1.69 -13.20
C VAL A 51 0.10 2.88 -13.20
N PHE A 52 -0.33 3.95 -13.85
CA PHE A 52 0.37 5.23 -13.94
C PHE A 52 -0.61 6.34 -14.35
N ARG A 53 -0.16 7.58 -14.44
CA ARG A 53 -0.97 8.66 -14.99
C ARG A 53 -0.42 9.08 -16.36
N ASN A 54 -1.33 9.39 -17.29
CA ASN A 54 -0.99 10.02 -18.55
C ASN A 54 -1.79 11.32 -18.67
N LYS A 55 -1.12 12.46 -18.73
CA LYS A 55 -1.73 13.80 -18.74
C LYS A 55 -2.77 13.99 -17.63
N GLY A 56 -2.43 13.51 -16.42
CA GLY A 56 -3.29 13.61 -15.26
C GLY A 56 -4.43 12.56 -15.19
N ILE A 57 -4.60 11.71 -16.20
CA ILE A 57 -5.63 10.66 -16.25
C ILE A 57 -5.01 9.32 -15.82
N HIS A 58 -5.69 8.61 -14.92
CA HIS A 58 -5.32 7.25 -14.52
C HIS A 58 -5.31 6.31 -15.73
N GLN A 59 -4.26 5.53 -15.84
CA GLN A 59 -4.09 4.46 -16.81
C GLN A 59 -3.92 3.14 -16.08
N ASP A 60 -4.53 2.10 -16.63
CA ASP A 60 -4.54 0.77 -16.07
C ASP A 60 -4.32 -0.24 -17.20
N PHE A 61 -3.16 -0.86 -17.23
CA PHE A 61 -2.77 -1.83 -18.24
C PHE A 61 -2.54 -3.21 -17.64
N ASN A 62 -2.91 -4.26 -18.38
CA ASN A 62 -2.53 -5.61 -18.00
C ASN A 62 -1.00 -5.74 -18.01
N SER A 63 -0.42 -6.05 -16.85
CA SER A 63 1.04 -6.14 -16.68
C SER A 63 1.68 -7.21 -17.59
N ILE A 64 0.97 -8.33 -17.86
CA ILE A 64 1.45 -9.40 -18.76
C ILE A 64 1.53 -8.89 -20.21
N GLU A 65 0.53 -8.11 -20.64
CA GLU A 65 0.54 -7.54 -22.00
C GLU A 65 1.70 -6.57 -22.19
N VAL A 66 1.93 -5.69 -21.20
CA VAL A 66 3.07 -4.77 -21.22
C VAL A 66 4.42 -5.50 -21.23
N GLN A 67 4.53 -6.62 -20.51
CA GLN A 67 5.73 -7.46 -20.54
C GLN A 67 6.00 -8.04 -21.94
N GLY A 68 4.96 -8.30 -22.72
CA GLY A 68 5.06 -8.76 -24.10
C GLY A 68 5.47 -7.68 -25.12
N TRP A 69 5.43 -6.40 -24.76
CA TRP A 69 5.84 -5.30 -25.66
C TRP A 69 7.31 -5.39 -26.03
N ASP A 70 7.64 -4.91 -27.21
CA ASP A 70 9.05 -4.78 -27.60
C ASP A 70 9.78 -3.72 -26.73
N LYS A 71 11.10 -3.76 -26.81
CA LYS A 71 11.96 -2.88 -25.99
C LYS A 71 11.65 -1.39 -26.22
N LYS A 72 11.42 -0.98 -27.47
CA LYS A 72 11.17 0.41 -27.80
C LYS A 72 9.90 0.94 -27.12
N HIS A 73 8.79 0.21 -27.22
CA HIS A 73 7.53 0.62 -26.58
C HIS A 73 7.63 0.68 -25.05
N LYS A 74 8.41 -0.23 -24.44
CA LYS A 74 8.69 -0.18 -22.99
C LYS A 74 9.52 1.05 -22.61
N ASP A 75 10.57 1.33 -23.38
CA ASP A 75 11.44 2.48 -23.14
C ASP A 75 10.65 3.80 -23.33
N ASP A 76 9.83 3.91 -24.37
CA ASP A 76 8.94 5.06 -24.63
C ASP A 76 7.93 5.28 -23.48
N LEU A 77 7.35 4.21 -22.93
CA LEU A 77 6.45 4.28 -21.79
C LEU A 77 7.18 4.80 -20.53
N ILE A 78 8.34 4.24 -20.22
CA ILE A 78 9.16 4.65 -19.08
C ILE A 78 9.57 6.12 -19.20
N GLU A 79 10.00 6.55 -20.39
CA GLU A 79 10.35 7.93 -20.65
C GLU A 79 9.15 8.88 -20.46
N LEU A 80 7.99 8.51 -20.98
CA LEU A 80 6.73 9.24 -20.78
C LEU A 80 6.42 9.43 -19.28
N ILE A 81 6.48 8.34 -18.51
CA ILE A 81 6.17 8.34 -17.07
C ILE A 81 7.16 9.25 -16.32
N HIS A 82 8.46 9.10 -16.58
CA HIS A 82 9.49 9.90 -15.92
C HIS A 82 9.42 11.38 -16.29
N ASN A 83 9.11 11.72 -17.54
CA ASN A 83 8.95 13.12 -17.95
C ASN A 83 7.76 13.77 -17.27
N GLN A 84 6.62 13.06 -17.15
CA GLN A 84 5.46 13.57 -16.41
C GLN A 84 5.70 13.68 -14.90
N ALA A 85 6.51 12.77 -14.33
CA ALA A 85 6.86 12.79 -12.90
C ALA A 85 7.66 14.05 -12.49
N LYS A 86 8.34 14.71 -13.42
CA LYS A 86 9.07 15.97 -13.19
C LYS A 86 8.15 17.16 -12.98
N GLU A 87 6.95 17.12 -13.58
CA GLU A 87 6.06 18.27 -13.69
C GLU A 87 4.80 18.14 -12.84
N SER A 88 4.39 16.90 -12.53
CA SER A 88 3.10 16.64 -11.88
C SER A 88 3.12 15.39 -11.00
N PHE A 89 2.04 15.22 -10.23
CA PHE A 89 1.81 13.99 -9.48
C PHE A 89 1.80 12.78 -10.42
N GLN A 90 2.64 11.81 -10.14
CA GLN A 90 2.81 10.59 -10.92
C GLN A 90 3.06 9.39 -10.01
N TYR A 91 2.65 8.24 -10.48
CA TYR A 91 2.95 6.94 -9.90
C TYR A 91 3.20 5.92 -11.00
N PHE A 92 3.95 4.87 -10.65
CA PHE A 92 4.22 3.74 -11.49
C PHE A 92 4.42 2.51 -10.60
N TYR A 93 3.43 1.62 -10.55
CA TYR A 93 3.46 0.38 -9.78
C TYR A 93 2.44 -0.61 -10.29
N GLU A 94 2.48 -1.85 -9.79
CA GLU A 94 1.46 -2.86 -10.09
C GLU A 94 0.45 -2.97 -8.95
N THR A 95 -0.82 -3.21 -9.29
CA THR A 95 -1.91 -3.32 -8.31
C THR A 95 -2.91 -4.42 -8.66
N ILE A 96 -3.62 -4.89 -7.63
CA ILE A 96 -4.86 -5.68 -7.74
C ILE A 96 -5.91 -4.95 -6.88
N PRO A 97 -6.99 -4.42 -7.48
CA PRO A 97 -8.02 -3.66 -6.78
C PRO A 97 -9.00 -4.59 -6.05
N VAL A 98 -8.56 -5.18 -4.93
CA VAL A 98 -9.33 -6.23 -4.23
C VAL A 98 -10.69 -5.76 -3.73
N TYR A 99 -10.80 -4.47 -3.38
CA TYR A 99 -12.09 -3.91 -2.96
C TYR A 99 -13.09 -3.86 -4.14
N ASP A 100 -12.67 -3.37 -5.31
CA ASP A 100 -13.55 -3.28 -6.49
C ASP A 100 -13.94 -4.70 -6.95
N ILE A 101 -12.99 -5.65 -6.92
CA ILE A 101 -13.24 -7.07 -7.24
C ILE A 101 -14.29 -7.65 -6.30
N TYR A 102 -14.21 -7.34 -5.00
CA TYR A 102 -15.16 -7.78 -3.98
C TYR A 102 -16.54 -7.13 -4.18
N TYR A 103 -16.57 -5.80 -4.30
CA TYR A 103 -17.80 -5.04 -4.42
C TYR A 103 -18.63 -5.42 -5.66
N ASP A 104 -17.95 -5.59 -6.80
CA ASP A 104 -18.58 -6.00 -8.06
C ASP A 104 -18.75 -7.53 -8.20
N ASN A 105 -18.37 -8.29 -7.16
CA ASN A 105 -18.45 -9.77 -7.12
C ASN A 105 -17.79 -10.45 -8.35
N LEU A 106 -16.64 -9.92 -8.80
CA LEU A 106 -15.97 -10.39 -10.01
C LEU A 106 -15.27 -11.74 -9.83
N MET A 107 -14.86 -12.07 -8.59
CA MET A 107 -14.18 -13.32 -8.25
C MET A 107 -14.79 -13.95 -6.99
N PRO A 108 -16.00 -14.53 -7.06
CA PRO A 108 -16.66 -15.15 -5.91
C PRO A 108 -15.80 -16.29 -5.35
N GLN A 109 -15.73 -16.38 -4.01
CA GLN A 109 -14.95 -17.38 -3.25
C GLN A 109 -13.42 -17.30 -3.43
N HIS A 110 -12.90 -16.22 -4.03
CA HIS A 110 -11.47 -16.00 -4.09
C HIS A 110 -10.95 -15.42 -2.76
N PHE A 111 -9.67 -15.68 -2.41
CA PHE A 111 -9.10 -15.20 -1.14
C PHE A 111 -9.04 -13.65 -1.05
N PHE A 112 -9.22 -12.93 -2.15
CA PHE A 112 -9.38 -11.47 -2.13
C PHE A 112 -10.59 -11.04 -1.29
N ASN A 113 -11.66 -11.83 -1.32
CA ASN A 113 -12.85 -11.58 -0.50
C ASN A 113 -12.53 -11.71 0.99
N ASP A 114 -11.74 -12.73 1.36
CA ASP A 114 -11.30 -12.93 2.73
C ASP A 114 -10.51 -11.74 3.26
N ILE A 115 -9.71 -11.08 2.41
CA ILE A 115 -8.96 -9.85 2.77
C ILE A 115 -9.92 -8.72 3.11
N VAL A 116 -10.90 -8.45 2.24
CA VAL A 116 -11.86 -7.35 2.44
C VAL A 116 -12.75 -7.62 3.66
N GLU A 117 -13.21 -8.86 3.83
CA GLU A 117 -14.02 -9.27 4.99
C GLU A 117 -13.22 -9.20 6.30
N PHE A 118 -11.94 -9.62 6.28
CA PHE A 118 -11.05 -9.48 7.44
C PHE A 118 -10.85 -8.02 7.82
N LEU A 119 -10.57 -7.15 6.87
CA LEU A 119 -10.37 -5.72 7.15
C LEU A 119 -11.62 -5.05 7.70
N ASN A 120 -12.80 -5.52 7.30
CA ASN A 120 -14.08 -4.90 7.64
C ASN A 120 -14.90 -5.67 8.69
N ASN A 121 -14.34 -6.69 9.34
CA ASN A 121 -14.97 -7.28 10.50
C ASN A 121 -14.83 -6.35 11.74
N GLU A 122 -15.74 -6.49 12.69
CA GLU A 122 -15.77 -5.62 13.88
C GLU A 122 -14.50 -5.69 14.73
N ASP A 123 -13.85 -6.83 14.80
CA ASP A 123 -12.59 -7.01 15.54
C ASP A 123 -11.44 -6.18 14.94
N THR A 124 -11.33 -6.16 13.63
CA THR A 124 -10.31 -5.37 12.91
C THR A 124 -10.66 -3.89 12.94
N LEU A 125 -11.93 -3.53 12.68
CA LEU A 125 -12.37 -2.13 12.76
C LEU A 125 -12.14 -1.56 14.17
N ASN A 126 -12.46 -2.29 15.23
CA ASN A 126 -12.23 -1.85 16.59
C ASN A 126 -10.74 -1.70 16.92
N TYR A 127 -9.89 -2.56 16.40
CA TYR A 127 -8.44 -2.44 16.53
C TYR A 127 -7.91 -1.11 15.94
N PHE A 128 -8.36 -0.75 14.74
CA PHE A 128 -8.00 0.53 14.12
C PHE A 128 -8.62 1.72 14.85
N ARG A 129 -9.90 1.66 15.23
CA ARG A 129 -10.57 2.71 16.01
C ARG A 129 -9.83 3.03 17.32
N GLU A 130 -9.33 2.00 18.00
CA GLU A 130 -8.60 2.15 19.25
C GLU A 130 -7.24 2.79 19.06
N ILE A 131 -6.43 2.31 18.09
CA ILE A 131 -5.10 2.86 17.80
C ILE A 131 -5.20 4.31 17.34
N LEU A 132 -6.16 4.61 16.48
CA LEU A 132 -6.31 5.93 15.86
C LEU A 132 -7.11 6.92 16.72
N ALA A 133 -7.70 6.47 17.83
CA ALA A 133 -8.65 7.24 18.62
C ALA A 133 -9.80 7.84 17.76
N ALA A 134 -10.26 7.09 16.78
CA ALA A 134 -11.22 7.50 15.76
C ALA A 134 -12.42 6.53 15.70
N PRO A 135 -13.39 6.65 16.63
CA PRO A 135 -14.53 5.73 16.72
C PRO A 135 -15.47 5.78 15.50
N GLU A 136 -15.38 6.83 14.69
CA GLU A 136 -16.16 7.03 13.46
C GLU A 136 -15.73 6.12 12.30
N ILE A 137 -14.58 5.46 12.37
CA ILE A 137 -14.13 4.56 11.31
C ILE A 137 -15.14 3.43 11.14
N SER A 138 -15.75 3.37 9.97
CA SER A 138 -16.79 2.40 9.61
C SER A 138 -16.33 1.43 8.52
N PHE A 139 -15.21 1.73 7.85
CA PHE A 139 -14.76 0.99 6.69
C PHE A 139 -13.25 1.13 6.44
N LEU A 140 -12.62 0.04 6.00
CA LEU A 140 -11.23 0.00 5.53
C LEU A 140 -11.22 -0.42 4.05
N ASP A 141 -10.80 0.52 3.19
CA ASP A 141 -10.57 0.28 1.76
C ASP A 141 -9.17 -0.32 1.55
N ALA A 142 -9.01 -1.19 0.57
CA ALA A 142 -7.71 -1.80 0.28
C ALA A 142 -7.51 -2.18 -1.18
N GLN A 143 -6.26 -2.14 -1.57
CA GLN A 143 -5.73 -2.75 -2.79
C GLN A 143 -4.43 -3.48 -2.46
N ILE A 144 -4.09 -4.49 -3.24
CA ILE A 144 -2.76 -5.12 -3.15
C ILE A 144 -1.85 -4.38 -4.12
N THR A 145 -0.67 -3.95 -3.64
CA THR A 145 0.32 -3.26 -4.47
C THR A 145 1.63 -4.02 -4.51
N ARG A 146 2.32 -3.93 -5.65
CA ARG A 146 3.65 -4.50 -5.84
C ARG A 146 4.56 -3.48 -6.49
N PHE A 147 5.66 -3.16 -5.80
CA PHE A 147 6.69 -2.27 -6.30
C PHE A 147 7.90 -3.09 -6.77
N LYS A 148 8.20 -3.03 -8.06
CA LYS A 148 9.37 -3.63 -8.70
C LYS A 148 10.42 -2.57 -9.01
N ALA A 149 11.59 -2.99 -9.48
CA ALA A 149 12.61 -2.09 -10.02
C ALA A 149 11.99 -1.09 -11.01
N GLY A 150 12.29 0.19 -10.81
CA GLY A 150 11.73 1.29 -11.60
C GLY A 150 10.40 1.85 -11.09
N HIS A 151 9.75 1.21 -10.14
CA HIS A 151 8.47 1.67 -9.58
C HIS A 151 8.66 2.75 -8.52
N PHE A 152 7.66 3.63 -8.39
CA PHE A 152 7.62 4.72 -7.42
C PHE A 152 6.19 5.27 -7.25
N LEU A 153 5.99 6.12 -6.24
CA LEU A 153 4.78 6.91 -6.07
C LEU A 153 5.20 8.28 -5.54
N ASN A 154 5.01 9.31 -6.36
CA ASN A 154 5.41 10.68 -6.03
C ASN A 154 4.60 11.25 -4.85
N ARG A 155 5.07 12.37 -4.33
CA ARG A 155 4.44 13.07 -3.21
C ARG A 155 2.95 13.32 -3.44
N HIS A 156 2.15 12.94 -2.44
CA HIS A 156 0.70 13.14 -2.34
C HIS A 156 0.28 13.07 -0.86
N ASN A 157 -0.99 13.28 -0.56
CA ASN A 157 -1.48 13.33 0.83
C ASN A 157 -2.71 12.47 1.11
N ASP A 158 -3.18 11.69 0.14
CA ASP A 158 -4.36 10.83 0.21
C ASP A 158 -5.70 11.52 0.54
N ASP A 159 -5.71 12.84 0.62
CA ASP A 159 -6.95 13.60 0.81
C ASP A 159 -7.79 13.57 -0.47
N VAL A 160 -8.90 12.86 -0.41
CA VAL A 160 -9.85 12.74 -1.51
C VAL A 160 -11.18 13.35 -1.08
N GLN A 161 -11.57 14.41 -1.77
CA GLN A 161 -12.82 15.12 -1.50
C GLN A 161 -14.02 14.14 -1.44
N GLY A 162 -14.75 14.18 -0.33
CA GLY A 162 -15.94 13.37 -0.10
C GLY A 162 -15.70 11.97 0.44
N LYS A 163 -14.45 11.53 0.61
CA LYS A 163 -14.14 10.21 1.20
C LYS A 163 -13.90 10.24 2.71
N ASN A 164 -13.68 11.41 3.33
CA ASN A 164 -13.46 11.58 4.78
C ASN A 164 -12.43 10.59 5.35
N ARG A 165 -11.31 10.38 4.64
CA ARG A 165 -10.26 9.47 5.09
C ARG A 165 -9.62 9.99 6.37
N VAL A 166 -9.60 9.17 7.42
CA VAL A 166 -8.99 9.49 8.72
C VAL A 166 -7.50 9.14 8.72
N ALA A 167 -7.17 8.01 8.14
CA ALA A 167 -5.80 7.51 8.06
C ALA A 167 -5.61 6.64 6.81
N ALA A 168 -4.35 6.45 6.43
CA ALA A 168 -3.92 5.43 5.49
C ALA A 168 -3.11 4.36 6.21
N PHE A 169 -3.10 3.15 5.68
CA PHE A 169 -2.32 2.04 6.22
C PHE A 169 -1.70 1.20 5.10
N VAL A 170 -0.56 0.58 5.43
CA VAL A 170 0.12 -0.37 4.54
C VAL A 170 0.46 -1.63 5.33
N ILE A 171 -0.09 -2.77 4.93
CA ILE A 171 0.30 -4.09 5.44
C ILE A 171 1.46 -4.57 4.57
N ASN A 172 2.67 -4.57 5.14
CA ASN A 172 3.88 -5.00 4.44
C ASN A 172 4.07 -6.51 4.52
N LEU A 173 4.29 -7.10 3.37
CA LEU A 173 4.57 -8.53 3.21
C LEU A 173 5.87 -8.77 2.42
N SER A 174 6.80 -7.82 2.46
CA SER A 174 8.09 -7.92 1.76
C SER A 174 9.09 -8.66 2.62
N LYS A 175 9.58 -9.80 2.13
CA LYS A 175 10.66 -10.57 2.77
C LYS A 175 12.02 -10.08 2.28
N GLU A 176 13.00 -10.07 3.18
CA GLU A 176 14.42 -9.86 2.85
C GLU A 176 14.73 -8.55 2.10
N TRP A 177 13.91 -7.51 2.32
CA TRP A 177 14.10 -6.21 1.67
C TRP A 177 15.31 -5.46 2.25
N ARG A 178 16.14 -4.93 1.38
CA ARG A 178 17.32 -4.14 1.77
C ARG A 178 17.02 -2.65 1.69
N THR A 179 17.50 -1.90 2.66
CA THR A 179 17.30 -0.43 2.70
C THR A 179 17.86 0.28 1.46
N ASP A 180 18.95 -0.22 0.90
CA ASP A 180 19.61 0.33 -0.29
C ASP A 180 18.89 -0.01 -1.61
N TRP A 181 17.81 -0.78 -1.57
CA TRP A 181 16.96 -1.02 -2.73
C TRP A 181 15.90 0.08 -2.97
N GLY A 182 15.78 1.05 -2.07
CA GLY A 182 14.75 2.08 -2.15
C GLY A 182 13.36 1.56 -1.79
N GLY A 183 12.31 2.13 -2.36
CA GLY A 183 10.93 1.69 -2.15
C GLY A 183 10.36 1.96 -0.75
N ALA A 184 11.07 2.70 0.10
CA ALA A 184 10.57 3.06 1.41
C ALA A 184 9.42 4.08 1.31
N LEU A 185 8.43 3.93 2.18
CA LEU A 185 7.40 4.93 2.43
C LEU A 185 7.99 6.02 3.33
N HIS A 186 8.07 7.25 2.82
CA HIS A 186 8.55 8.41 3.56
C HIS A 186 7.38 9.32 3.91
N ILE A 187 7.20 9.61 5.19
CA ILE A 187 6.31 10.67 5.69
C ILE A 187 7.09 11.97 5.69
N LEU A 188 6.49 13.05 5.20
CA LEU A 188 7.14 14.33 5.06
C LEU A 188 6.58 15.33 6.06
N ASN A 189 7.47 16.18 6.60
CA ASN A 189 7.09 17.31 7.44
C ASN A 189 6.60 18.51 6.58
N ASN A 190 6.18 19.58 7.24
CA ASN A 190 5.70 20.80 6.59
C ASN A 190 6.76 21.52 5.71
N LYS A 191 8.05 21.14 5.83
CA LYS A 191 9.14 21.64 4.97
C LYS A 191 9.45 20.70 3.81
N LEU A 192 8.66 19.63 3.67
CA LEU A 192 8.87 18.55 2.69
C LEU A 192 10.16 17.76 2.91
N GLU A 193 10.68 17.75 4.13
CA GLU A 193 11.79 16.92 4.54
C GLU A 193 11.26 15.59 5.08
N ILE A 194 12.06 14.52 4.96
CA ILE A 194 11.68 13.22 5.51
C ILE A 194 11.66 13.29 7.04
N GLU A 195 10.48 13.09 7.61
CA GLU A 195 10.28 12.98 9.06
C GLU A 195 10.40 11.53 9.53
N GLN A 196 9.82 10.61 8.79
CA GLN A 196 9.84 9.17 9.07
C GLN A 196 9.98 8.36 7.79
N SER A 197 10.67 7.22 7.87
CA SER A 197 10.79 6.26 6.78
C SER A 197 10.40 4.87 7.25
N PHE A 198 9.56 4.22 6.47
CA PHE A 198 9.18 2.82 6.65
C PHE A 198 9.75 2.00 5.50
N VAL A 199 10.81 1.25 5.80
CA VAL A 199 11.40 0.31 4.83
C VAL A 199 10.45 -0.89 4.69
N PRO A 200 10.19 -1.38 3.47
CA PRO A 200 9.37 -2.57 3.29
C PRO A 200 9.88 -3.73 4.14
N SER A 201 8.98 -4.43 4.81
CA SER A 201 9.28 -5.47 5.79
C SER A 201 8.24 -6.59 5.70
N PHE A 202 8.36 -7.61 6.53
CA PHE A 202 7.40 -8.69 6.55
C PHE A 202 6.53 -8.65 7.81
N ASN A 203 5.19 -8.78 7.61
CA ASN A 203 4.20 -8.81 8.67
C ASN A 203 4.20 -7.54 9.55
N GLU A 204 4.29 -6.37 8.92
CA GLU A 204 4.20 -5.08 9.60
C GLU A 204 3.04 -4.25 9.04
N ILE A 205 2.35 -3.49 9.90
CA ILE A 205 1.41 -2.46 9.48
C ILE A 205 2.00 -1.10 9.79
N ASN A 206 2.13 -0.25 8.79
CA ASN A 206 2.41 1.17 8.95
C ASN A 206 1.10 1.94 8.80
N ILE A 207 0.76 2.76 9.79
CA ILE A 207 -0.45 3.58 9.79
C ILE A 207 -0.04 5.03 9.95
N PHE A 208 -0.65 5.93 9.18
CA PHE A 208 -0.39 7.37 9.27
C PHE A 208 -1.66 8.18 9.00
N LYS A 209 -1.72 9.36 9.60
CA LYS A 209 -2.89 10.25 9.48
C LYS A 209 -3.07 10.77 8.05
N VAL A 210 -4.30 11.06 7.68
CA VAL A 210 -4.65 11.78 6.44
C VAL A 210 -5.33 13.11 6.84
N PRO A 211 -4.93 14.25 6.23
CA PRO A 211 -3.86 14.37 5.22
C PRO A 211 -2.47 14.46 5.84
N VAL A 212 -1.49 13.84 5.21
CA VAL A 212 -0.07 14.08 5.42
C VAL A 212 0.68 13.83 4.11
N ASP A 213 1.61 14.70 3.76
CA ASP A 213 2.43 14.50 2.56
C ASP A 213 3.33 13.29 2.74
N HIS A 214 3.32 12.40 1.77
CA HIS A 214 4.15 11.20 1.75
C HIS A 214 4.54 10.78 0.34
N VAL A 215 5.51 9.88 0.25
CA VAL A 215 6.06 9.39 -1.01
C VAL A 215 6.55 7.94 -0.84
N VAL A 216 6.39 7.12 -1.87
CA VAL A 216 7.13 5.85 -1.96
C VAL A 216 8.32 6.07 -2.87
N GLY A 217 9.52 5.95 -2.29
CA GLY A 217 10.78 6.16 -2.99
C GLY A 217 10.95 5.23 -4.19
N TYR A 218 11.77 5.65 -5.14
CA TYR A 218 12.10 4.85 -6.32
C TYR A 218 12.74 3.51 -5.91
N VAL A 219 12.29 2.41 -6.52
CA VAL A 219 12.89 1.08 -6.34
C VAL A 219 14.03 0.92 -7.33
N PHE A 220 15.25 0.71 -6.82
CA PHE A 220 16.43 0.57 -7.68
C PHE A 220 16.48 -0.78 -8.40
N PHE A 221 17.19 -0.83 -9.53
CA PHE A 221 17.34 -2.03 -10.35
C PHE A 221 18.09 -3.19 -9.67
N SER A 222 18.71 -2.94 -8.52
CA SER A 222 19.32 -3.98 -7.67
C SER A 222 18.32 -4.75 -6.81
N ALA A 223 17.06 -4.30 -6.73
CA ALA A 223 15.99 -5.00 -6.06
C ALA A 223 15.43 -6.08 -7.01
N ASN A 224 15.81 -7.33 -6.80
CA ASN A 224 15.33 -8.50 -7.55
C ASN A 224 14.44 -9.38 -6.70
#